data_ab0903e052a953c5acd6abd2e3e87e3f
#
_entry.id   ab0903e052a953c5acd6abd2e3e87e3f
#
_cell.length_a   1.000
_cell.length_b   1.000
_cell.length_c   1.000
_cell.angle_alpha   90.00
_cell.angle_beta   90.00
_cell.angle_gamma   90.00
#
_symmetry.space_group_name_H-M   'P 1'
#
loop_
_entity.id
_entity.type
_entity.pdbx_description
1 polymer ?
#
loop_
_entity_poly.entity_id
_entity_poly.type
_entity_poly.pdbx_seq_one_letter_code
_entity_poly.pdbx_strand_id
1 'polypeptide(L)'
;KPHEQVGEQTLPVYRGDMVNGREAHAEQRRADPQRILKGYAAARNIMRHLGWDAASGQEANASPVWTSHEMLLLDYELSMLREDEQRRVYLGSTHWPWIGERTRQVDGAHVALLAEVLNPVACKVGPEIGRDQLLALCERLDPRREPGRLTLIARMGAQKVGERLPPLV
;
A
#
# COMPACT_ATOMS: atom_id res chain seq x y z
N LYS A 1 -7.58 14.50 10.77
CA LYS A 1 -7.93 13.48 9.79
C LYS A 1 -9.38 13.11 9.99
N PRO A 2 -10.17 12.91 8.91
CA PRO A 2 -11.53 12.43 9.06
C PRO A 2 -11.52 11.04 9.68
N HIS A 3 -12.43 10.82 10.61
CA HIS A 3 -12.62 9.56 11.29
C HIS A 3 -14.09 9.20 11.24
N GLU A 4 -14.38 7.92 11.23
CA GLU A 4 -15.71 7.37 11.35
C GLU A 4 -15.87 6.69 12.70
N GLN A 5 -16.98 6.93 13.37
CA GLN A 5 -17.30 6.25 14.62
C GLN A 5 -18.00 4.92 14.30
N VAL A 6 -17.42 3.83 14.79
CA VAL A 6 -18.00 2.49 14.66
C VAL A 6 -18.04 1.86 16.05
N GLY A 7 -19.23 1.80 16.65
CA GLY A 7 -19.38 1.44 18.05
C GLY A 7 -18.62 2.41 18.96
N GLU A 8 -17.77 1.91 19.82
CA GLU A 8 -16.92 2.70 20.71
C GLU A 8 -15.57 3.09 20.09
N GLN A 9 -15.28 2.65 18.87
CA GLN A 9 -14.00 2.89 18.21
C GLN A 9 -14.10 3.96 17.14
N THR A 10 -13.09 4.81 17.07
CA THR A 10 -12.89 5.79 16.02
C THR A 10 -11.94 5.23 14.97
N LEU A 11 -12.42 5.03 13.75
CA LEU A 11 -11.65 4.47 12.65
C LEU A 11 -11.30 5.56 11.62
N PRO A 12 -10.08 5.56 11.07
CA PRO A 12 -9.74 6.42 9.93
C PRO A 12 -10.55 6.00 8.71
N VAL A 13 -11.33 6.91 8.13
CA VAL A 13 -12.21 6.65 6.99
C VAL A 13 -11.46 6.09 5.77
N TYR A 14 -10.22 6.51 5.56
CA TYR A 14 -9.40 6.06 4.43
C TYR A 14 -8.90 4.62 4.53
N ARG A 15 -9.18 3.92 5.65
CA ARG A 15 -8.72 2.54 5.86
C ARG A 15 -9.64 1.53 5.20
N GLY A 16 -9.59 1.50 3.89
CA GLY A 16 -10.16 0.40 3.15
C GLY A 16 -11.68 0.33 3.15
N ASP A 17 -12.36 1.47 3.24
CA ASP A 17 -13.81 1.54 3.11
C ASP A 17 -14.35 0.90 1.82
N MET A 18 -13.51 0.77 0.80
CA MET A 18 -13.87 0.11 -0.44
C MET A 18 -13.72 -1.42 -0.39
N VAL A 19 -12.86 -1.94 0.47
CA VAL A 19 -12.46 -3.35 0.49
C VAL A 19 -12.83 -4.06 1.77
N ASN A 20 -12.79 -3.36 2.91
CA ASN A 20 -13.07 -3.91 4.23
C ASN A 20 -14.45 -3.53 4.73
N GLY A 21 -15.05 -4.36 5.58
CA GLY A 21 -16.18 -3.98 6.40
C GLY A 21 -15.82 -2.85 7.37
N ARG A 22 -16.85 -2.23 7.96
CA ARG A 22 -16.72 -1.11 8.91
C ARG A 22 -16.60 -1.56 10.36
N GLU A 23 -16.40 -2.84 10.59
CA GLU A 23 -16.28 -3.41 11.93
C GLU A 23 -15.05 -2.84 12.65
N ALA A 24 -15.20 -2.64 13.95
CA ALA A 24 -14.18 -2.04 14.78
C ALA A 24 -12.92 -2.89 14.89
N HIS A 25 -13.08 -4.21 14.95
CA HIS A 25 -11.98 -5.16 15.11
C HIS A 25 -11.44 -5.63 13.76
N ALA A 26 -10.13 -5.77 13.66
CA ALA A 26 -9.46 -6.17 12.41
C ALA A 26 -9.93 -7.53 11.90
N GLU A 27 -10.22 -8.47 12.80
CA GLU A 27 -10.70 -9.81 12.50
C GLU A 27 -12.08 -9.83 11.85
N GLN A 28 -12.89 -8.81 12.15
CA GLN A 28 -14.25 -8.66 11.60
C GLN A 28 -14.25 -7.93 10.25
N ARG A 29 -13.18 -7.20 9.94
CA ARG A 29 -13.05 -6.45 8.69
C ARG A 29 -12.62 -7.37 7.56
N ARG A 30 -13.52 -8.22 7.13
CA ARG A 30 -13.32 -9.11 5.98
C ARG A 30 -13.57 -8.37 4.68
N ALA A 31 -12.91 -8.81 3.61
CA ALA A 31 -13.20 -8.31 2.28
C ALA A 31 -14.68 -8.56 1.92
N ASP A 32 -15.38 -7.51 1.51
CA ASP A 32 -16.76 -7.59 1.04
C ASP A 32 -16.77 -7.56 -0.49
N PRO A 33 -17.06 -8.69 -1.17
CA PRO A 33 -17.08 -8.75 -2.63
C PRO A 33 -18.05 -7.74 -3.28
N GLN A 34 -19.17 -7.44 -2.64
CA GLN A 34 -20.13 -6.46 -3.17
C GLN A 34 -19.60 -5.04 -3.10
N ARG A 35 -18.88 -4.70 -2.04
CA ARG A 35 -18.22 -3.39 -1.91
C ARG A 35 -17.09 -3.24 -2.93
N ILE A 36 -16.30 -4.30 -3.14
CA ILE A 36 -15.26 -4.32 -4.18
C ILE A 36 -15.88 -4.07 -5.56
N LEU A 37 -16.94 -4.77 -5.90
CA LEU A 37 -17.63 -4.60 -7.19
C LEU A 37 -18.21 -3.19 -7.36
N LYS A 38 -18.84 -2.62 -6.31
CA LYS A 38 -19.33 -1.23 -6.33
C LYS A 38 -18.20 -0.23 -6.48
N GLY A 39 -17.10 -0.39 -5.75
CA GLY A 39 -15.91 0.45 -5.86
C GLY A 39 -15.29 0.39 -7.26
N TYR A 40 -15.18 -0.80 -7.82
CA TYR A 40 -14.71 -1.02 -9.19
C TYR A 40 -15.61 -0.34 -10.23
N ALA A 41 -16.93 -0.49 -10.11
CA ALA A 41 -17.89 0.16 -11.00
C ALA A 41 -17.82 1.69 -10.92
N ALA A 42 -17.69 2.24 -9.70
CA ALA A 42 -17.51 3.68 -9.50
C ALA A 42 -16.19 4.18 -10.12
N ALA A 43 -15.09 3.47 -9.90
CA ALA A 43 -13.79 3.79 -10.49
C ALA A 43 -13.85 3.76 -12.03
N ARG A 44 -14.45 2.73 -12.62
CA ARG A 44 -14.65 2.66 -14.07
C ARG A 44 -15.45 3.83 -14.61
N ASN A 45 -16.51 4.24 -13.91
CA ASN A 45 -17.31 5.39 -14.33
C ASN A 45 -16.50 6.69 -14.30
N ILE A 46 -15.70 6.90 -13.24
CA ILE A 46 -14.79 8.05 -13.15
C ILE A 46 -13.78 8.03 -14.31
N MET A 47 -13.13 6.89 -14.53
CA MET A 47 -12.16 6.73 -15.63
C MET A 47 -12.78 7.05 -17.00
N ARG A 48 -14.00 6.57 -17.23
CA ARG A 48 -14.74 6.87 -18.48
C ARG A 48 -15.02 8.37 -18.63
N HIS A 49 -15.45 9.04 -17.58
CA HIS A 49 -15.68 10.50 -17.59
C HIS A 49 -14.40 11.30 -17.82
N LEU A 50 -13.24 10.77 -17.41
CA LEU A 50 -11.94 11.35 -17.65
C LEU A 50 -11.36 11.01 -19.04
N GLY A 51 -12.10 10.28 -19.88
CA GLY A 51 -11.66 9.86 -21.20
C GLY A 51 -10.64 8.71 -21.19
N TRP A 52 -10.53 7.98 -20.09
CA TRP A 52 -9.60 6.85 -19.94
C TRP A 52 -10.27 5.49 -20.18
N ASP A 53 -11.22 5.43 -21.07
CA ASP A 53 -11.86 4.15 -21.41
C ASP A 53 -11.08 3.47 -22.54
N ALA A 54 -10.51 2.31 -22.27
CA ALA A 54 -9.76 1.50 -23.21
C ALA A 54 -10.59 1.08 -24.45
N ALA A 55 -11.92 1.16 -24.38
CA ALA A 55 -12.81 0.88 -25.50
C ALA A 55 -12.85 1.99 -26.56
N SER A 56 -12.28 3.16 -26.30
CA SER A 56 -12.34 4.31 -27.21
C SER A 56 -11.24 4.32 -28.28
N GLY A 57 -10.33 3.36 -28.30
CA GLY A 57 -9.25 3.30 -29.31
C GLY A 57 -8.26 4.47 -29.29
N GLN A 58 -8.34 5.35 -28.31
CA GLN A 58 -7.44 6.50 -28.15
C GLN A 58 -6.23 6.17 -27.26
N GLU A 59 -5.60 5.01 -27.46
CA GLU A 59 -4.40 4.64 -26.71
C GLU A 59 -3.16 5.50 -27.01
N ALA A 60 -3.19 6.32 -28.05
CA ALA A 60 -1.97 6.96 -28.55
C ALA A 60 -1.45 8.15 -27.71
N ASN A 61 -2.23 8.70 -26.75
CA ASN A 61 -1.84 9.90 -26.01
C ASN A 61 -2.21 9.89 -24.51
N ALA A 62 -2.69 8.80 -23.95
CA ALA A 62 -2.97 8.74 -22.52
C ALA A 62 -1.66 8.58 -21.73
N SER A 63 -1.33 9.55 -20.91
CA SER A 63 -0.24 9.39 -19.93
C SER A 63 -0.53 8.17 -19.05
N PRO A 64 0.47 7.33 -18.75
CA PRO A 64 0.25 6.15 -17.91
C PRO A 64 -0.27 6.57 -16.54
N VAL A 65 -1.29 5.87 -16.06
CA VAL A 65 -1.82 6.07 -14.70
C VAL A 65 -1.07 5.16 -13.75
N TRP A 66 -0.34 5.78 -12.83
CA TRP A 66 0.38 5.07 -11.78
C TRP A 66 -0.50 4.97 -10.54
N THR A 67 -0.60 3.78 -9.98
CA THR A 67 -1.42 3.50 -8.79
C THR A 67 -0.55 3.10 -7.62
N SER A 68 -1.02 3.43 -6.42
CA SER A 68 -0.37 3.03 -5.17
C SER A 68 -1.42 2.80 -4.09
N HIS A 69 -1.18 1.82 -3.22
CA HIS A 69 -2.03 1.60 -2.03
C HIS A 69 -1.26 0.96 -0.87
N GLU A 70 -1.83 1.05 0.33
CA GLU A 70 -1.36 0.29 1.49
C GLU A 70 -1.69 -1.19 1.30
N MET A 71 -0.67 -2.04 1.31
CA MET A 71 -0.83 -3.48 1.30
C MET A 71 -1.34 -3.94 2.66
N LEU A 72 -2.66 -3.97 2.82
CA LEU A 72 -3.30 -4.23 4.11
C LEU A 72 -3.78 -5.67 4.27
N LEU A 73 -4.40 -6.23 3.23
CA LEU A 73 -5.00 -7.56 3.22
C LEU A 73 -4.16 -8.52 2.40
N LEU A 74 -3.36 -9.35 3.05
CA LEU A 74 -2.48 -10.29 2.36
C LEU A 74 -3.22 -11.29 1.47
N ASP A 75 -4.38 -11.78 1.88
CA ASP A 75 -5.18 -12.71 1.06
C ASP A 75 -5.56 -12.10 -0.30
N TYR A 76 -5.88 -10.81 -0.31
CA TYR A 76 -6.12 -10.07 -1.55
C TYR A 76 -4.83 -9.93 -2.37
N GLU A 77 -3.76 -9.47 -1.76
CA GLU A 77 -2.49 -9.21 -2.44
C GLU A 77 -1.87 -10.49 -3.02
N LEU A 78 -1.90 -11.59 -2.26
CA LEU A 78 -1.41 -12.88 -2.73
C LEU A 78 -2.16 -13.37 -3.99
N SER A 79 -3.47 -13.12 -4.07
CA SER A 79 -4.26 -13.45 -5.26
C SER A 79 -3.88 -12.62 -6.50
N MET A 80 -3.24 -11.48 -6.29
CA MET A 80 -2.81 -10.54 -7.33
C MET A 80 -1.35 -10.69 -7.76
N LEU A 81 -0.63 -11.67 -7.21
CA LEU A 81 0.73 -11.98 -7.66
C LEU A 81 0.73 -12.49 -9.10
N ARG A 82 1.68 -12.06 -9.87
CA ARG A 82 1.90 -12.44 -11.28
C ARG A 82 3.38 -12.70 -11.50
N GLU A 83 3.68 -13.43 -12.56
CA GLU A 83 5.05 -13.65 -13.03
C GLU A 83 5.27 -12.94 -14.37
N ASP A 84 6.46 -12.36 -14.54
CA ASP A 84 6.90 -11.87 -15.84
C ASP A 84 7.46 -13.01 -16.72
N GLU A 85 7.92 -12.67 -17.91
CA GLU A 85 8.51 -13.64 -18.85
C GLU A 85 9.77 -14.33 -18.32
N GLN A 86 10.47 -13.69 -17.37
CA GLN A 86 11.65 -14.24 -16.70
C GLN A 86 11.29 -14.99 -15.40
N ARG A 87 10.01 -15.24 -15.15
CA ARG A 87 9.49 -15.89 -13.95
C ARG A 87 9.77 -15.13 -12.64
N ARG A 88 9.97 -13.83 -12.73
CA ARG A 88 10.12 -12.98 -11.57
C ARG A 88 8.72 -12.50 -11.11
N VAL A 89 8.50 -12.52 -9.82
CA VAL A 89 7.19 -12.23 -9.23
C VAL A 89 6.99 -10.72 -9.11
N TYR A 90 5.81 -10.25 -9.48
CA TYR A 90 5.37 -8.87 -9.24
C TYR A 90 3.94 -8.82 -8.72
N LEU A 91 3.61 -7.73 -8.03
CA LEU A 91 2.29 -7.49 -7.51
C LEU A 91 1.45 -6.73 -8.56
N GLY A 92 0.38 -7.38 -9.05
CA GLY A 92 -0.50 -6.82 -10.08
C GLY A 92 -1.63 -5.94 -9.54
N SER A 93 -1.78 -5.80 -8.22
CA SER A 93 -2.81 -4.96 -7.60
C SER A 93 -2.50 -3.46 -7.69
N THR A 94 -1.23 -3.10 -7.75
CA THR A 94 -0.76 -1.72 -7.81
C THR A 94 0.68 -1.64 -8.33
N HIS A 95 1.07 -0.48 -8.84
CA HIS A 95 2.45 -0.23 -9.29
C HIS A 95 3.40 -0.02 -8.09
N TRP A 96 2.92 0.61 -7.03
CA TRP A 96 3.73 0.99 -5.89
C TRP A 96 3.02 0.67 -4.56
N PRO A 97 3.14 -0.57 -4.07
CA PRO A 97 2.60 -0.97 -2.78
C PRO A 97 3.40 -0.38 -1.62
N TRP A 98 2.73 -0.09 -0.50
CA TRP A 98 3.45 0.28 0.72
C TRP A 98 2.99 -0.52 1.94
N ILE A 99 3.92 -0.69 2.87
CA ILE A 99 3.67 -1.29 4.18
C ILE A 99 3.23 -0.19 5.15
N GLY A 100 2.18 -0.46 5.92
CA GLY A 100 1.74 0.41 7.00
C GLY A 100 2.68 0.35 8.21
N GLU A 101 2.66 1.40 9.04
CA GLU A 101 3.47 1.46 10.28
C GLU A 101 3.27 0.26 11.21
N ARG A 102 2.06 -0.31 11.25
CA ARG A 102 1.71 -1.41 12.15
C ARG A 102 2.04 -2.80 11.62
N THR A 103 2.41 -2.90 10.34
CA THR A 103 2.69 -4.17 9.66
C THR A 103 4.12 -4.25 9.13
N ARG A 104 5.01 -3.38 9.63
CA ARG A 104 6.42 -3.27 9.21
C ARG A 104 7.41 -4.09 10.02
N GLN A 105 6.96 -5.12 10.75
CA GLN A 105 7.87 -6.02 11.44
C GLN A 105 8.79 -6.68 10.42
N VAL A 106 10.11 -6.68 10.70
CA VAL A 106 11.14 -7.16 9.75
C VAL A 106 10.92 -8.62 9.35
N ASP A 107 10.45 -9.42 10.28
CA ASP A 107 10.07 -10.83 10.12
C ASP A 107 8.60 -11.05 9.80
N GLY A 108 7.83 -9.95 9.63
CA GLY A 108 6.40 -10.00 9.37
C GLY A 108 6.06 -10.37 7.92
N ALA A 109 4.88 -10.95 7.72
CA ALA A 109 4.42 -11.44 6.43
C ALA A 109 4.33 -10.34 5.34
N HIS A 110 3.98 -9.10 5.72
CA HIS A 110 3.93 -7.97 4.79
C HIS A 110 5.33 -7.60 4.27
N VAL A 111 6.32 -7.57 5.15
CA VAL A 111 7.71 -7.30 4.77
C VAL A 111 8.26 -8.45 3.93
N ALA A 112 7.98 -9.70 4.33
CA ALA A 112 8.41 -10.87 3.58
C ALA A 112 7.85 -10.86 2.14
N LEU A 113 6.56 -10.56 1.95
CA LEU A 113 5.96 -10.50 0.62
C LEU A 113 6.58 -9.38 -0.24
N LEU A 114 6.72 -8.17 0.29
CA LEU A 114 7.27 -7.05 -0.49
C LEU A 114 8.78 -7.17 -0.75
N ALA A 115 9.51 -7.97 0.02
CA ALA A 115 10.90 -8.28 -0.27
C ALA A 115 11.08 -9.14 -1.54
N GLU A 116 10.07 -9.92 -1.91
CA GLU A 116 10.14 -10.88 -3.03
C GLU A 116 9.60 -10.34 -4.36
N VAL A 117 8.80 -9.25 -4.35
CA VAL A 117 8.21 -8.72 -5.59
C VAL A 117 9.14 -7.73 -6.30
N LEU A 118 8.99 -7.61 -7.61
CA LEU A 118 9.76 -6.68 -8.45
C LEU A 118 9.35 -5.23 -8.31
N ASN A 119 8.14 -4.96 -7.87
CA ASN A 119 7.63 -3.60 -7.75
C ASN A 119 8.57 -2.72 -6.90
N PRO A 120 8.74 -1.44 -7.23
CA PRO A 120 9.22 -0.49 -6.24
C PRO A 120 8.27 -0.51 -5.04
N VAL A 121 8.80 -0.44 -3.83
CA VAL A 121 8.02 -0.59 -2.61
C VAL A 121 8.23 0.60 -1.68
N ALA A 122 7.26 0.84 -0.79
CA ALA A 122 7.45 1.82 0.26
C ALA A 122 7.08 1.27 1.63
N CYS A 123 7.63 1.89 2.67
CA CYS A 123 7.31 1.54 4.05
C CYS A 123 7.10 2.81 4.88
N LYS A 124 5.98 2.86 5.61
CA LYS A 124 5.73 3.93 6.57
C LYS A 124 6.53 3.69 7.83
N VAL A 125 7.26 4.72 8.25
CA VAL A 125 8.09 4.72 9.46
C VAL A 125 7.60 5.79 10.43
N GLY A 126 7.23 5.38 11.61
CA GLY A 126 6.72 6.24 12.67
C GLY A 126 7.84 6.79 13.58
N PRO A 127 7.49 7.63 14.56
CA PRO A 127 8.48 8.30 15.42
C PRO A 127 9.19 7.36 16.41
N GLU A 128 8.67 6.16 16.60
CA GLU A 128 9.21 5.19 17.57
C GLU A 128 10.20 4.19 16.94
N ILE A 129 10.48 4.32 15.63
CA ILE A 129 11.46 3.45 14.98
C ILE A 129 12.88 3.82 15.42
N GLY A 130 13.63 2.80 15.84
CA GLY A 130 15.06 2.94 16.10
C GLY A 130 15.90 2.78 14.84
N ARG A 131 17.13 3.29 14.86
CA ARG A 131 18.07 3.21 13.73
C ARG A 131 18.33 1.77 13.29
N ASP A 132 18.63 0.88 14.23
CA ASP A 132 18.95 -0.51 13.91
C ASP A 132 17.76 -1.24 13.27
N GLN A 133 16.55 -0.97 13.77
CA GLN A 133 15.33 -1.51 13.19
C GLN A 133 15.08 -0.97 11.77
N LEU A 134 15.36 0.32 11.56
CA LEU A 134 15.25 0.92 10.23
C LEU A 134 16.23 0.31 9.24
N LEU A 135 17.49 0.13 9.65
CA LEU A 135 18.52 -0.50 8.82
C LEU A 135 18.15 -1.95 8.47
N ALA A 136 17.72 -2.74 9.45
CA ALA A 136 17.28 -4.12 9.21
C ALA A 136 16.09 -4.18 8.23
N LEU A 137 15.15 -3.23 8.34
CA LEU A 137 14.02 -3.11 7.42
C LEU A 137 14.48 -2.76 5.99
N CYS A 138 15.42 -1.83 5.85
CA CYS A 138 16.00 -1.47 4.55
C CYS A 138 16.74 -2.65 3.93
N GLU A 139 17.56 -3.34 4.69
CA GLU A 139 18.29 -4.55 4.22
C GLU A 139 17.34 -5.66 3.79
N ARG A 140 16.21 -5.81 4.47
CA ARG A 140 15.22 -6.84 4.12
C ARG A 140 14.44 -6.50 2.86
N LEU A 141 14.05 -5.23 2.66
CA LEU A 141 13.23 -4.78 1.53
C LEU A 141 14.04 -4.46 0.28
N ASP A 142 15.31 -4.10 0.45
CA ASP A 142 16.22 -3.76 -0.65
C ASP A 142 17.65 -4.24 -0.39
N PRO A 143 17.87 -5.58 -0.36
CA PRO A 143 19.18 -6.16 -0.06
C PRO A 143 20.24 -5.80 -1.11
N ARG A 144 19.85 -5.48 -2.33
CA ARG A 144 20.74 -5.12 -3.44
C ARG A 144 21.03 -3.63 -3.54
N ARG A 145 20.34 -2.81 -2.74
CA ARG A 145 20.45 -1.34 -2.73
C ARG A 145 20.21 -0.74 -4.11
N GLU A 146 19.16 -1.19 -4.77
CA GLU A 146 18.79 -0.75 -6.11
C GLU A 146 18.17 0.67 -6.06
N PRO A 147 18.69 1.64 -6.79
CA PRO A 147 18.10 2.98 -6.82
C PRO A 147 16.62 2.93 -7.25
N GLY A 148 15.75 3.55 -6.42
CA GLY A 148 14.31 3.58 -6.69
C GLY A 148 13.53 2.38 -6.17
N ARG A 149 14.18 1.34 -5.63
CA ARG A 149 13.51 0.15 -5.10
C ARG A 149 12.72 0.44 -3.83
N LEU A 150 13.31 1.10 -2.86
CA LEU A 150 12.71 1.35 -1.55
C LEU A 150 12.49 2.85 -1.30
N THR A 151 11.29 3.20 -0.86
CA THR A 151 10.97 4.53 -0.33
C THR A 151 10.51 4.44 1.12
N LEU A 152 11.14 5.22 1.98
CA LEU A 152 10.69 5.37 3.37
C LEU A 152 9.75 6.56 3.48
N ILE A 153 8.56 6.35 4.05
CA ILE A 153 7.55 7.38 4.24
C ILE A 153 7.54 7.78 5.72
N ALA A 154 8.18 8.91 6.05
CA ALA A 154 8.19 9.42 7.41
C ALA A 154 6.76 9.79 7.87
N ARG A 155 6.23 9.04 8.84
CA ARG A 155 4.90 9.22 9.42
C ARG A 155 5.03 9.64 10.87
N MET A 156 5.68 10.75 11.12
CA MET A 156 6.03 11.21 12.48
C MET A 156 5.13 12.37 12.97
N GLY A 157 4.41 13.00 12.05
CA GLY A 157 3.61 14.20 12.34
C GLY A 157 4.50 15.45 12.46
N ALA A 158 3.88 16.63 12.30
CA ALA A 158 4.61 17.89 12.26
C ALA A 158 5.40 18.21 13.53
N GLN A 159 4.89 17.75 14.68
CA GLN A 159 5.55 18.04 15.98
C GLN A 159 6.79 17.20 16.23
N LYS A 160 6.82 15.95 15.76
CA LYS A 160 7.91 15.01 16.05
C LYS A 160 8.93 14.86 14.93
N VAL A 161 8.57 15.23 13.69
CA VAL A 161 9.44 14.97 12.53
C VAL A 161 10.77 15.69 12.62
N GLY A 162 10.79 16.92 13.13
CA GLY A 162 12.02 17.72 13.28
C GLY A 162 13.02 17.13 14.26
N GLU A 163 12.54 16.39 15.27
CA GLU A 163 13.39 15.75 16.29
C GLU A 163 13.75 14.31 15.90
N ARG A 164 12.79 13.57 15.35
CA ARG A 164 12.91 12.12 15.17
C ARG A 164 13.47 11.68 13.83
N LEU A 165 13.32 12.50 12.79
CA LEU A 165 13.82 12.14 11.46
C LEU A 165 15.35 12.35 11.32
N PRO A 166 15.97 13.46 11.79
CA PRO A 166 17.40 13.70 11.55
C PRO A 166 18.34 12.57 12.02
N PRO A 167 18.12 11.92 13.19
CA PRO A 167 19.02 10.83 13.62
C PRO A 167 18.86 9.55 12.80
N LEU A 168 17.86 9.45 11.92
CA LEU A 168 17.61 8.29 11.06
C LEU A 168 18.19 8.46 9.65
N VAL A 169 18.55 9.66 9.27
CA VAL A 169 19.14 10.04 7.97
C VAL A 169 20.63 10.30 8.14
#